data_4056f93d6247633c920a2e580374ee80
#
_entry.id   4056f93d6247633c920a2e580374ee80
#
_cell.length_a   1.000
_cell.length_b   1.000
_cell.length_c   1.000
_cell.angle_alpha   90.00
_cell.angle_beta   90.00
_cell.angle_gamma   90.00
#
_symmetry.space_group_name_H-M   'P 1'
#
loop_
_entity.id
_entity.type
_entity.pdbx_description
1 polymer ?
#
loop_
_entity_poly.entity_id
_entity_poly.type
_entity_poly.pdbx_seq_one_letter_code
_entity_poly.pdbx_strand_id
1 'polypeptide(L)'
;MGSLYLLMILIMGVSWYISFALKKRFKEYSQMPLNLTGREVAERMLNEHGIHDVQVISVPGALTDHYDPTAKTVNLSDWVYDQANVAAAAVAAHECGHAVQHAKAYTWLTMRSKLVPVVQVSSRYMQWILMGGLLVLAFTSNPLILMIGIVLFALTTVFSFVTLPVEFDASSRALAWLDTSGIVTSQQHDKAKNALKWAAMTYVAAALGSLVTLLYYISILMRRR
;
A
#
# COMPACT_ATOMS: atom_id res chain seq x y z
N MET A 1 19.01 -15.14 17.43
CA MET A 1 19.34 -14.71 16.03
C MET A 1 18.81 -15.69 15.01
N GLY A 2 19.04 -17.01 15.13
CA GLY A 2 18.58 -17.99 14.15
C GLY A 2 17.06 -17.96 13.90
N SER A 3 16.26 -17.85 14.97
CA SER A 3 14.79 -17.81 14.85
C SER A 3 14.27 -16.56 14.12
N LEU A 4 14.82 -15.37 14.40
CA LEU A 4 14.44 -14.14 13.69
C LEU A 4 14.89 -14.16 12.23
N TYR A 5 16.07 -14.71 11.95
CA TYR A 5 16.57 -14.87 10.60
C TYR A 5 15.69 -15.82 9.79
N LEU A 6 15.30 -16.96 10.36
CA LEU A 6 14.35 -17.89 9.73
C LEU A 6 12.99 -17.23 9.51
N LEU A 7 12.50 -16.43 10.45
CA LEU A 7 11.26 -15.69 10.30
C LEU A 7 11.34 -14.66 9.18
N MET A 8 12.45 -13.96 8.99
CA MET A 8 12.69 -13.05 7.87
C MET A 8 12.61 -13.80 6.51
N ILE A 9 13.25 -14.97 6.41
CA ILE A 9 13.20 -15.80 5.21
C ILE A 9 11.76 -16.25 4.93
N LEU A 10 11.03 -16.68 5.96
CA LEU A 10 9.61 -17.06 5.83
C LEU A 10 8.76 -15.90 5.31
N ILE A 11 8.91 -14.71 5.90
CA ILE A 11 8.17 -13.51 5.46
C ILE A 11 8.52 -13.13 4.02
N MET A 12 9.78 -13.25 3.61
CA MET A 12 10.19 -13.04 2.22
C MET A 12 9.45 -14.01 1.28
N GLY A 13 9.39 -15.30 1.64
CA GLY A 13 8.66 -16.31 0.87
C GLY A 13 7.15 -16.01 0.79
N VAL A 14 6.55 -15.62 1.91
CA VAL A 14 5.14 -15.22 1.99
C VAL A 14 4.88 -13.97 1.13
N SER A 15 5.74 -12.95 1.20
CA SER A 15 5.63 -11.72 0.41
C SER A 15 5.73 -12.00 -1.10
N TRP A 16 6.66 -12.89 -1.48
CA TRP A 16 6.78 -13.33 -2.86
C TRP A 16 5.51 -14.06 -3.33
N TYR A 17 4.98 -14.99 -2.53
CA TYR A 17 3.74 -15.70 -2.84
C TYR A 17 2.54 -14.75 -2.97
N ILE A 18 2.39 -13.78 -2.06
CA ILE A 18 1.32 -12.76 -2.11
C ILE A 18 1.41 -11.96 -3.41
N SER A 19 2.61 -11.49 -3.77
CA SER A 19 2.84 -10.74 -5.00
C SER A 19 2.55 -11.57 -6.25
N PHE A 20 2.95 -12.84 -6.26
CA PHE A 20 2.63 -13.78 -7.34
C PHE A 20 1.12 -14.01 -7.45
N ALA A 21 0.46 -14.27 -6.32
CA ALA A 21 -0.97 -14.50 -6.26
C ALA A 21 -1.77 -13.28 -6.71
N LEU A 22 -1.35 -12.06 -6.33
CA LEU A 22 -1.94 -10.81 -6.78
C LEU A 22 -1.86 -10.67 -8.31
N LYS A 23 -0.66 -10.80 -8.87
CA LYS A 23 -0.44 -10.69 -10.33
C LYS A 23 -1.26 -11.70 -11.12
N LYS A 24 -1.32 -12.97 -10.64
CA LYS A 24 -2.11 -14.03 -11.28
C LYS A 24 -3.59 -13.66 -11.31
N ARG A 25 -4.17 -13.21 -10.18
CA ARG A 25 -5.57 -12.82 -10.08
C ARG A 25 -5.88 -11.59 -10.90
N PHE A 26 -5.00 -10.60 -10.87
CA PHE A 26 -5.14 -9.41 -11.68
C PHE A 26 -5.23 -9.76 -13.17
N LYS A 27 -4.34 -10.64 -13.66
CA LYS A 27 -4.37 -11.15 -15.04
C LYS A 27 -5.65 -11.94 -15.33
N GLU A 28 -6.15 -12.76 -14.41
CA GLU A 28 -7.40 -13.51 -14.56
C GLU A 28 -8.60 -12.55 -14.66
N TYR A 29 -8.68 -11.55 -13.75
CA TYR A 29 -9.83 -10.66 -13.67
C TYR A 29 -9.80 -9.54 -14.72
N SER A 30 -8.66 -9.24 -15.32
CA SER A 30 -8.55 -8.38 -16.48
C SER A 30 -9.16 -8.99 -17.75
N GLN A 31 -9.42 -10.29 -17.77
CA GLN A 31 -10.14 -10.98 -18.86
C GLN A 31 -11.67 -10.96 -18.69
N MET A 32 -12.18 -10.42 -17.57
CA MET A 32 -13.62 -10.36 -17.30
C MET A 32 -14.15 -8.99 -17.72
N PRO A 33 -14.84 -8.89 -18.87
CA PRO A 33 -15.26 -7.60 -19.42
C PRO A 33 -16.34 -6.92 -18.57
N LEU A 34 -16.31 -5.60 -18.57
CA LEU A 34 -17.36 -4.71 -18.06
C LEU A 34 -17.77 -3.72 -19.16
N ASN A 35 -18.86 -2.99 -18.92
CA ASN A 35 -19.35 -1.97 -19.85
C ASN A 35 -18.69 -0.59 -19.64
N LEU A 36 -17.96 -0.40 -18.55
CA LEU A 36 -17.31 0.86 -18.18
C LEU A 36 -15.81 0.65 -18.04
N THR A 37 -15.05 1.62 -18.54
CA THR A 37 -13.61 1.72 -18.33
C THR A 37 -13.28 2.10 -16.88
N GLY A 38 -12.03 1.89 -16.45
CA GLY A 38 -11.59 2.33 -15.12
C GLY A 38 -11.78 3.83 -14.91
N ARG A 39 -11.54 4.65 -15.95
CA ARG A 39 -11.85 6.09 -15.94
C ARG A 39 -13.31 6.35 -15.62
N GLU A 40 -14.24 5.76 -16.39
CA GLU A 40 -15.68 5.97 -16.23
C GLU A 40 -16.19 5.49 -14.87
N VAL A 41 -15.62 4.39 -14.35
CA VAL A 41 -15.87 3.88 -12.99
C VAL A 41 -15.45 4.91 -11.95
N ALA A 42 -14.25 5.48 -12.08
CA ALA A 42 -13.74 6.49 -11.15
C ALA A 42 -14.57 7.77 -11.20
N GLU A 43 -14.82 8.32 -12.39
CA GLU A 43 -15.64 9.53 -12.58
C GLU A 43 -17.05 9.35 -11.99
N ARG A 44 -17.66 8.19 -12.20
CA ARG A 44 -18.98 7.88 -11.68
C ARG A 44 -18.97 7.78 -10.15
N MET A 45 -18.00 7.07 -9.57
CA MET A 45 -17.91 6.94 -8.11
C MET A 45 -17.68 8.29 -7.43
N LEU A 46 -16.80 9.12 -7.96
CA LEU A 46 -16.55 10.48 -7.44
C LEU A 46 -17.82 11.33 -7.48
N ASN A 47 -18.53 11.35 -8.62
CA ASN A 47 -19.78 12.10 -8.80
C ASN A 47 -20.88 11.63 -7.84
N GLU A 48 -21.07 10.32 -7.66
CA GLU A 48 -22.07 9.77 -6.74
C GLU A 48 -21.76 10.07 -5.26
N HIS A 49 -20.47 10.33 -4.94
CA HIS A 49 -20.05 10.79 -3.61
C HIS A 49 -20.04 12.31 -3.46
N GLY A 50 -20.44 13.08 -4.48
CA GLY A 50 -20.44 14.55 -4.48
C GLY A 50 -19.05 15.18 -4.52
N ILE A 51 -18.05 14.45 -5.04
CA ILE A 51 -16.66 14.90 -5.16
C ILE A 51 -16.45 15.38 -6.60
N HIS A 52 -16.47 16.70 -6.81
CA HIS A 52 -16.40 17.31 -8.13
C HIS A 52 -15.08 18.06 -8.39
N ASP A 53 -14.23 18.14 -7.38
CA ASP A 53 -12.94 18.85 -7.42
C ASP A 53 -11.74 17.90 -7.58
N VAL A 54 -11.99 16.61 -7.84
CA VAL A 54 -10.99 15.59 -8.11
C VAL A 54 -11.07 15.18 -9.58
N GLN A 55 -9.93 15.25 -10.27
CA GLN A 55 -9.80 14.85 -11.67
C GLN A 55 -9.30 13.42 -11.80
N VAL A 56 -9.77 12.71 -12.83
CA VAL A 56 -9.26 11.37 -13.17
C VAL A 56 -8.33 11.51 -14.37
N ILE A 57 -7.05 11.14 -14.20
CA ILE A 57 -6.03 11.28 -15.24
C ILE A 57 -5.28 9.97 -15.49
N SER A 58 -4.84 9.78 -16.74
CA SER A 58 -3.97 8.66 -17.09
C SER A 58 -2.52 8.96 -16.75
N VAL A 59 -1.81 7.96 -16.22
CA VAL A 59 -0.38 8.03 -15.94
C VAL A 59 0.34 6.81 -16.53
N PRO A 60 1.56 6.98 -17.08
CA PRO A 60 2.27 5.88 -17.72
C PRO A 60 2.71 4.83 -16.70
N GLY A 61 2.80 3.57 -17.15
CA GLY A 61 3.33 2.46 -16.39
C GLY A 61 2.27 1.46 -15.94
N ALA A 62 2.69 0.44 -15.20
CA ALA A 62 1.83 -0.59 -14.63
C ALA A 62 1.90 -0.50 -13.10
N LEU A 63 0.76 -0.61 -12.42
CA LEU A 63 0.67 -0.50 -10.96
C LEU A 63 1.14 0.87 -10.42
N THR A 64 0.91 1.92 -11.19
CA THR A 64 1.20 3.32 -10.83
C THR A 64 -0.05 4.05 -10.37
N ASP A 65 -1.15 3.32 -10.23
CA ASP A 65 -2.43 3.83 -9.78
C ASP A 65 -2.31 4.40 -8.37
N HIS A 66 -2.83 5.62 -8.15
CA HIS A 66 -2.83 6.27 -6.84
C HIS A 66 -3.73 7.50 -6.82
N TYR A 67 -4.25 7.84 -5.65
CA TYR A 67 -4.86 9.13 -5.37
C TYR A 67 -3.82 10.12 -4.85
N ASP A 68 -3.73 11.30 -5.47
CA ASP A 68 -2.92 12.43 -4.97
C ASP A 68 -3.83 13.47 -4.29
N PRO A 69 -3.78 13.58 -2.95
CA PRO A 69 -4.59 14.55 -2.23
C PRO A 69 -4.15 16.00 -2.44
N THR A 70 -2.89 16.23 -2.84
CA THR A 70 -2.34 17.58 -3.07
C THR A 70 -2.77 18.12 -4.42
N ALA A 71 -2.62 17.31 -5.47
CA ALA A 71 -3.05 17.65 -6.81
C ALA A 71 -4.57 17.45 -7.01
N LYS A 72 -5.24 16.77 -6.09
CA LYS A 72 -6.64 16.34 -6.20
C LYS A 72 -6.88 15.54 -7.49
N THR A 73 -6.08 14.50 -7.69
CA THR A 73 -6.17 13.64 -8.86
C THR A 73 -6.25 12.18 -8.46
N VAL A 74 -7.12 11.42 -9.13
CA VAL A 74 -7.08 9.96 -9.21
C VAL A 74 -6.26 9.63 -10.44
N ASN A 75 -5.06 9.12 -10.22
CA ASN A 75 -4.10 8.77 -11.25
C ASN A 75 -4.26 7.28 -11.55
N LEU A 76 -4.65 6.95 -12.77
CA LEU A 76 -4.85 5.57 -13.21
C LEU A 76 -3.81 5.22 -14.27
N SER A 77 -3.18 4.07 -14.11
CA SER A 77 -2.22 3.53 -15.08
C SER A 77 -2.90 3.22 -16.42
N ASP A 78 -2.10 3.13 -17.51
CA ASP A 78 -2.58 2.72 -18.84
C ASP A 78 -3.32 1.36 -18.81
N TRP A 79 -3.01 0.53 -17.83
CA TRP A 79 -3.60 -0.79 -17.61
C TRP A 79 -4.95 -0.74 -16.90
N VAL A 80 -5.38 0.43 -16.46
CA VAL A 80 -6.62 0.65 -15.72
C VAL A 80 -7.49 1.69 -16.42
N TYR A 81 -6.91 2.81 -16.86
CA TYR A 81 -7.61 3.99 -17.32
C TYR A 81 -8.59 3.68 -18.47
N ASP A 82 -8.11 3.07 -19.56
CA ASP A 82 -8.90 2.76 -20.76
C ASP A 82 -9.44 1.32 -20.78
N GLN A 83 -9.20 0.53 -19.72
CA GLN A 83 -9.61 -0.87 -19.69
C GLN A 83 -10.99 -1.05 -19.08
N ALA A 84 -11.87 -1.74 -19.79
CA ALA A 84 -13.25 -2.07 -19.36
C ALA A 84 -13.32 -3.51 -18.85
N ASN A 85 -12.80 -3.75 -17.62
CA ASN A 85 -12.78 -5.07 -16.99
C ASN A 85 -12.84 -4.99 -15.46
N VAL A 86 -13.09 -6.13 -14.81
CA VAL A 86 -13.28 -6.22 -13.35
C VAL A 86 -12.04 -5.77 -12.57
N ALA A 87 -10.83 -6.05 -13.04
CA ALA A 87 -9.60 -5.65 -12.36
C ALA A 87 -9.45 -4.13 -12.40
N ALA A 88 -9.65 -3.50 -13.57
CA ALA A 88 -9.59 -2.06 -13.74
C ALA A 88 -10.64 -1.33 -12.89
N ALA A 89 -11.88 -1.83 -12.88
CA ALA A 89 -12.94 -1.28 -12.04
C ALA A 89 -12.62 -1.35 -10.54
N ALA A 90 -12.06 -2.48 -10.08
CA ALA A 90 -11.67 -2.66 -8.68
C ALA A 90 -10.58 -1.66 -8.25
N VAL A 91 -9.54 -1.44 -9.09
CA VAL A 91 -8.48 -0.47 -8.81
C VAL A 91 -9.00 0.95 -8.85
N ALA A 92 -9.73 1.32 -9.92
CA ALA A 92 -10.28 2.67 -10.05
C ALA A 92 -11.19 3.04 -8.87
N ALA A 93 -12.06 2.11 -8.45
CA ALA A 93 -12.90 2.31 -7.26
C ALA A 93 -12.07 2.40 -5.97
N HIS A 94 -10.96 1.64 -5.85
CA HIS A 94 -10.07 1.72 -4.69
C HIS A 94 -9.42 3.09 -4.57
N GLU A 95 -8.87 3.63 -5.67
CA GLU A 95 -8.26 4.98 -5.66
C GLU A 95 -9.30 6.07 -5.36
N CYS A 96 -10.53 5.91 -5.85
CA CYS A 96 -11.65 6.76 -5.44
C CYS A 96 -12.00 6.58 -3.95
N GLY A 97 -11.83 5.39 -3.39
CA GLY A 97 -11.96 5.14 -1.96
C GLY A 97 -11.06 6.05 -1.13
N HIS A 98 -9.82 6.30 -1.57
CA HIS A 98 -8.91 7.27 -0.94
C HIS A 98 -9.40 8.72 -1.11
N ALA A 99 -9.97 9.08 -2.26
CA ALA A 99 -10.57 10.40 -2.44
C ALA A 99 -11.75 10.62 -1.48
N VAL A 100 -12.60 9.59 -1.30
CA VAL A 100 -13.71 9.62 -0.33
C VAL A 100 -13.21 9.71 1.12
N GLN A 101 -12.14 8.99 1.47
CA GLN A 101 -11.49 9.13 2.78
C GLN A 101 -11.02 10.56 3.02
N HIS A 102 -10.39 11.17 2.02
CA HIS A 102 -9.90 12.55 2.10
C HIS A 102 -11.05 13.53 2.28
N ALA A 103 -12.11 13.43 1.45
CA ALA A 103 -13.30 14.27 1.55
C ALA A 103 -14.02 14.14 2.91
N LYS A 104 -13.97 12.96 3.55
CA LYS A 104 -14.54 12.71 4.88
C LYS A 104 -13.57 12.93 6.03
N ALA A 105 -12.38 13.50 5.79
CA ALA A 105 -11.33 13.74 6.79
C ALA A 105 -11.01 12.49 7.64
N TYR A 106 -10.90 11.31 7.00
CA TYR A 106 -10.64 10.05 7.67
C TYR A 106 -9.34 10.09 8.47
N THR A 107 -9.44 9.87 9.78
CA THR A 107 -8.35 10.11 10.73
C THR A 107 -7.05 9.38 10.39
N TRP A 108 -7.12 8.10 9.97
CA TRP A 108 -5.94 7.33 9.62
C TRP A 108 -5.26 7.84 8.37
N LEU A 109 -6.02 8.29 7.34
CA LEU A 109 -5.46 8.93 6.16
C LEU A 109 -4.76 10.25 6.51
N THR A 110 -5.37 11.06 7.37
CA THR A 110 -4.77 12.31 7.85
C THR A 110 -3.45 12.04 8.60
N MET A 111 -3.43 11.01 9.45
CA MET A 111 -2.22 10.61 10.18
C MET A 111 -1.13 10.10 9.22
N ARG A 112 -1.49 9.23 8.25
CA ARG A 112 -0.58 8.77 7.20
C ARG A 112 0.03 9.95 6.45
N SER A 113 -0.79 10.90 6.00
CA SER A 113 -0.33 12.08 5.25
C SER A 113 0.66 12.94 6.02
N LYS A 114 0.45 13.12 7.34
CA LYS A 114 1.39 13.85 8.21
C LYS A 114 2.71 13.11 8.43
N LEU A 115 2.71 11.78 8.38
CA LEU A 115 3.91 10.96 8.53
C LEU A 115 4.75 10.89 7.23
N VAL A 116 4.13 11.04 6.05
CA VAL A 116 4.81 10.92 4.75
C VAL A 116 6.10 11.74 4.66
N PRO A 117 6.16 13.06 4.94
CA PRO A 117 7.39 13.83 4.79
C PRO A 117 8.51 13.35 5.73
N VAL A 118 8.16 12.95 6.96
CA VAL A 118 9.13 12.41 7.93
C VAL A 118 9.68 11.07 7.44
N VAL A 119 8.81 10.19 6.95
CA VAL A 119 9.20 8.86 6.45
C VAL A 119 10.01 8.96 5.16
N GLN A 120 9.69 9.89 4.26
CA GLN A 120 10.49 10.12 3.05
C GLN A 120 11.93 10.50 3.35
N VAL A 121 12.15 11.40 4.30
CA VAL A 121 13.50 11.78 4.75
C VAL A 121 14.16 10.60 5.44
N SER A 122 13.48 9.94 6.37
CA SER A 122 13.99 8.80 7.12
C SER A 122 14.43 7.66 6.20
N SER A 123 13.59 7.25 5.26
CA SER A 123 13.85 6.11 4.37
C SER A 123 15.03 6.34 3.43
N ARG A 124 15.26 7.60 3.02
CA ARG A 124 16.39 7.98 2.15
C ARG A 124 17.76 7.67 2.78
N TYR A 125 17.89 7.93 4.08
CA TYR A 125 19.18 7.80 4.80
C TYR A 125 19.28 6.55 5.67
N MET A 126 18.14 5.97 6.06
CA MET A 126 18.04 4.86 7.00
C MET A 126 18.95 3.68 6.64
N GLN A 127 18.97 3.25 5.38
CA GLN A 127 19.77 2.10 4.95
C GLN A 127 21.27 2.35 5.16
N TRP A 128 21.75 3.54 4.81
CA TRP A 128 23.16 3.93 4.98
C TRP A 128 23.53 4.06 6.44
N ILE A 129 22.64 4.63 7.26
CA ILE A 129 22.86 4.79 8.71
C ILE A 129 22.87 3.42 9.40
N LEU A 130 21.97 2.49 9.05
CA LEU A 130 21.97 1.14 9.60
C LEU A 130 23.24 0.38 9.20
N MET A 131 23.65 0.43 7.95
CA MET A 131 24.85 -0.25 7.46
C MET A 131 26.11 0.33 8.09
N GLY A 132 26.26 1.65 8.11
CA GLY A 132 27.36 2.35 8.77
C GLY A 132 27.37 2.09 10.27
N GLY A 133 26.19 2.09 10.91
CA GLY A 133 26.03 1.79 12.33
C GLY A 133 26.46 0.38 12.72
N LEU A 134 26.19 -0.63 11.87
CA LEU A 134 26.68 -1.99 12.06
C LEU A 134 28.22 -2.06 11.96
N LEU A 135 28.81 -1.36 10.99
CA LEU A 135 30.28 -1.31 10.83
C LEU A 135 30.93 -0.62 12.04
N VAL A 136 30.45 0.55 12.43
CA VAL A 136 30.97 1.28 13.60
C VAL A 136 30.84 0.43 14.87
N LEU A 137 29.69 -0.21 15.08
CA LEU A 137 29.50 -1.12 16.20
C LEU A 137 30.48 -2.28 16.19
N ALA A 138 30.81 -2.82 15.00
CA ALA A 138 31.75 -3.94 14.87
C ALA A 138 33.19 -3.56 15.24
N PHE A 139 33.67 -2.37 14.85
CA PHE A 139 35.06 -1.93 15.03
C PHE A 139 35.30 -1.14 16.30
N THR A 140 34.32 -0.38 16.80
CA THR A 140 34.48 0.54 17.93
C THR A 140 33.65 0.18 19.15
N SER A 141 32.76 -0.80 19.03
CA SER A 141 31.76 -1.15 20.06
C SER A 141 30.81 0.01 20.42
N ASN A 142 30.77 1.10 19.62
CA ASN A 142 29.89 2.24 19.85
C ASN A 142 28.52 1.99 19.16
N PRO A 143 27.39 1.91 19.92
CA PRO A 143 26.09 1.59 19.36
C PRO A 143 25.32 2.81 18.81
N LEU A 144 25.83 4.04 19.00
CA LEU A 144 25.04 5.27 18.79
C LEU A 144 24.49 5.39 17.38
N ILE A 145 25.29 5.16 16.35
CA ILE A 145 24.86 5.30 14.93
C ILE A 145 23.82 4.23 14.61
N LEU A 146 24.01 3.00 15.09
CA LEU A 146 23.03 1.93 14.90
C LEU A 146 21.70 2.27 15.60
N MET A 147 21.74 2.84 16.79
CA MET A 147 20.54 3.28 17.52
C MET A 147 19.76 4.33 16.73
N ILE A 148 20.44 5.31 16.14
CA ILE A 148 19.80 6.31 15.26
C ILE A 148 19.12 5.62 14.07
N GLY A 149 19.80 4.69 13.40
CA GLY A 149 19.23 3.90 12.30
C GLY A 149 17.99 3.10 12.71
N ILE A 150 18.03 2.48 13.91
CA ILE A 150 16.88 1.73 14.45
C ILE A 150 15.68 2.65 14.71
N VAL A 151 15.90 3.85 15.24
CA VAL A 151 14.81 4.83 15.45
C VAL A 151 14.18 5.26 14.13
N LEU A 152 15.01 5.57 13.12
CA LEU A 152 14.51 5.90 11.78
C LEU A 152 13.72 4.73 11.16
N PHE A 153 14.21 3.50 11.35
CA PHE A 153 13.51 2.31 10.88
C PHE A 153 12.19 2.05 11.64
N ALA A 154 12.15 2.33 12.94
CA ALA A 154 10.93 2.24 13.74
C ALA A 154 9.84 3.21 13.22
N LEU A 155 10.21 4.42 12.78
CA LEU A 155 9.26 5.37 12.17
C LEU A 155 8.65 4.80 10.87
N THR A 156 9.46 4.18 10.00
CA THR A 156 8.94 3.53 8.78
C THR A 156 8.07 2.32 9.10
N THR A 157 8.40 1.58 10.15
CA THR A 157 7.59 0.45 10.64
C THR A 157 6.23 0.96 11.13
N VAL A 158 6.19 1.99 11.97
CA VAL A 158 4.93 2.61 12.44
C VAL A 158 4.10 3.09 11.25
N PHE A 159 4.71 3.75 10.27
CA PHE A 159 4.03 4.19 9.05
C PHE A 159 3.38 3.02 8.29
N SER A 160 4.05 1.88 8.18
CA SER A 160 3.49 0.69 7.54
C SER A 160 2.22 0.20 8.25
N PHE A 161 2.19 0.21 9.59
CA PHE A 161 1.00 -0.15 10.37
C PHE A 161 -0.12 0.89 10.27
N VAL A 162 0.20 2.19 10.26
CA VAL A 162 -0.76 3.28 10.06
C VAL A 162 -1.41 3.21 8.68
N THR A 163 -0.69 2.69 7.68
CA THR A 163 -1.20 2.51 6.32
C THR A 163 -2.25 1.41 6.23
N LEU A 164 -2.19 0.35 7.04
CA LEU A 164 -3.12 -0.78 6.95
C LEU A 164 -4.61 -0.38 7.06
N PRO A 165 -5.06 0.34 8.11
CA PRO A 165 -6.47 0.75 8.19
C PRO A 165 -6.88 1.67 7.04
N VAL A 166 -5.98 2.45 6.46
CA VAL A 166 -6.26 3.29 5.29
C VAL A 166 -6.59 2.42 4.07
N GLU A 167 -5.76 1.43 3.77
CA GLU A 167 -5.91 0.54 2.63
C GLU A 167 -7.14 -0.38 2.74
N PHE A 168 -7.39 -0.90 3.95
CA PHE A 168 -8.57 -1.73 4.20
C PHE A 168 -9.87 -0.93 4.09
N ASP A 169 -9.91 0.30 4.62
CA ASP A 169 -11.10 1.15 4.54
C ASP A 169 -11.33 1.66 3.11
N ALA A 170 -10.29 2.03 2.34
CA ALA A 170 -10.43 2.38 0.92
C ALA A 170 -11.01 1.22 0.11
N SER A 171 -10.48 0.00 0.31
CA SER A 171 -11.00 -1.21 -0.33
C SER A 171 -12.45 -1.51 0.07
N SER A 172 -12.81 -1.30 1.35
CA SER A 172 -14.17 -1.50 1.84
C SER A 172 -15.16 -0.52 1.19
N ARG A 173 -14.78 0.76 1.05
CA ARG A 173 -15.57 1.79 0.36
C ARG A 173 -15.76 1.45 -1.11
N ALA A 174 -14.69 1.04 -1.80
CA ALA A 174 -14.74 0.61 -3.19
C ALA A 174 -15.73 -0.54 -3.39
N LEU A 175 -15.65 -1.57 -2.55
CA LEU A 175 -16.53 -2.74 -2.64
C LEU A 175 -17.98 -2.42 -2.30
N ALA A 176 -18.24 -1.62 -1.27
CA ALA A 176 -19.58 -1.18 -0.93
C ALA A 176 -20.22 -0.38 -2.05
N TRP A 177 -19.46 0.47 -2.72
CA TRP A 177 -19.96 1.23 -3.87
C TRP A 177 -20.17 0.32 -5.11
N LEU A 178 -19.23 -0.57 -5.43
CA LEU A 178 -19.41 -1.53 -6.53
C LEU A 178 -20.66 -2.40 -6.35
N ASP A 179 -20.97 -2.82 -5.12
CA ASP A 179 -22.16 -3.63 -4.81
C ASP A 179 -23.47 -2.88 -5.10
N THR A 180 -23.53 -1.59 -4.82
CA THR A 180 -24.72 -0.75 -5.01
C THR A 180 -24.83 -0.08 -6.37
N SER A 181 -23.72 0.06 -7.10
CA SER A 181 -23.62 0.78 -8.36
C SER A 181 -24.32 0.10 -9.55
N GLY A 182 -24.56 -1.21 -9.45
CA GLY A 182 -25.08 -2.03 -10.55
C GLY A 182 -24.12 -2.24 -11.74
N ILE A 183 -22.85 -1.85 -11.60
CA ILE A 183 -21.82 -1.99 -12.64
C ILE A 183 -21.32 -3.43 -12.74
N VAL A 184 -21.29 -4.15 -11.62
CA VAL A 184 -20.79 -5.51 -11.51
C VAL A 184 -21.90 -6.48 -11.11
N THR A 185 -21.85 -7.69 -11.65
CA THR A 185 -22.66 -8.81 -11.15
C THR A 185 -22.11 -9.28 -9.81
N SER A 186 -22.89 -10.06 -9.04
CA SER A 186 -22.45 -10.65 -7.77
C SER A 186 -21.14 -11.46 -7.93
N GLN A 187 -21.01 -12.23 -9.00
CA GLN A 187 -19.79 -12.98 -9.27
C GLN A 187 -18.59 -12.08 -9.57
N GLN A 188 -18.79 -11.00 -10.33
CA GLN A 188 -17.74 -10.01 -10.62
C GLN A 188 -17.35 -9.23 -9.38
N HIS A 189 -18.30 -8.91 -8.49
CA HIS A 189 -18.05 -8.28 -7.19
C HIS A 189 -17.15 -9.18 -6.32
N ASP A 190 -17.40 -10.49 -6.25
CA ASP A 190 -16.53 -11.42 -5.51
C ASP A 190 -15.12 -11.47 -6.07
N LYS A 191 -14.95 -11.31 -7.38
CA LYS A 191 -13.62 -11.23 -8.03
C LYS A 191 -12.92 -9.90 -7.70
N ALA A 192 -13.62 -8.77 -7.75
CA ALA A 192 -13.11 -7.47 -7.31
C ALA A 192 -12.67 -7.52 -5.84
N LYS A 193 -13.50 -8.08 -4.96
CA LYS A 193 -13.18 -8.30 -3.54
C LYS A 193 -11.93 -9.16 -3.37
N ASN A 194 -11.80 -10.23 -4.13
CA ASN A 194 -10.62 -11.09 -4.08
C ASN A 194 -9.35 -10.35 -4.56
N ALA A 195 -9.44 -9.54 -5.63
CA ALA A 195 -8.33 -8.71 -6.11
C ALA A 195 -7.85 -7.72 -5.04
N LEU A 196 -8.78 -6.93 -4.46
CA LEU A 196 -8.46 -5.94 -3.43
C LEU A 196 -7.95 -6.59 -2.14
N LYS A 197 -8.47 -7.77 -1.76
CA LYS A 197 -7.93 -8.53 -0.63
C LYS A 197 -6.46 -8.89 -0.83
N TRP A 198 -6.08 -9.40 -2.02
CA TRP A 198 -4.67 -9.72 -2.29
C TRP A 198 -3.78 -8.49 -2.40
N ALA A 199 -4.31 -7.37 -2.90
CA ALA A 199 -3.62 -6.09 -2.85
C ALA A 199 -3.36 -5.65 -1.40
N ALA A 200 -4.37 -5.69 -0.53
CA ALA A 200 -4.23 -5.35 0.89
C ALA A 200 -3.24 -6.27 1.63
N MET A 201 -3.15 -7.57 1.25
CA MET A 201 -2.17 -8.49 1.85
C MET A 201 -0.72 -8.09 1.55
N THR A 202 -0.42 -7.34 0.49
CA THR A 202 0.92 -6.82 0.24
C THR A 202 1.34 -5.83 1.33
N TYR A 203 0.44 -4.98 1.79
CA TYR A 203 0.69 -4.04 2.89
C TYR A 203 0.86 -4.77 4.22
N VAL A 204 0.07 -5.83 4.48
CA VAL A 204 0.23 -6.68 5.67
C VAL A 204 1.61 -7.34 5.68
N ALA A 205 2.03 -7.92 4.55
CA ALA A 205 3.34 -8.55 4.44
C ALA A 205 4.47 -7.54 4.64
N ALA A 206 4.35 -6.32 4.08
CA ALA A 206 5.32 -5.24 4.27
C ALA A 206 5.40 -4.79 5.74
N ALA A 207 4.26 -4.62 6.43
CA ALA A 207 4.22 -4.24 7.84
C ALA A 207 4.83 -5.31 8.75
N LEU A 208 4.51 -6.59 8.52
CA LEU A 208 5.11 -7.70 9.28
C LEU A 208 6.60 -7.84 8.98
N GLY A 209 7.01 -7.69 7.72
CA GLY A 209 8.41 -7.73 7.32
C GLY A 209 9.24 -6.62 7.97
N SER A 210 8.70 -5.40 8.00
CA SER A 210 9.36 -4.28 8.68
C SER A 210 9.47 -4.50 10.18
N LEU A 211 8.42 -5.03 10.83
CA LEU A 211 8.44 -5.33 12.26
C LEU A 211 9.52 -6.38 12.61
N VAL A 212 9.57 -7.48 11.87
CA VAL A 212 10.57 -8.53 12.13
C VAL A 212 11.99 -8.04 11.90
N THR A 213 12.19 -7.22 10.85
CA THR A 213 13.48 -6.59 10.58
C THR A 213 13.87 -5.61 11.70
N LEU A 214 12.93 -4.83 12.21
CA LEU A 214 13.15 -3.94 13.37
C LEU A 214 13.59 -4.73 14.60
N LEU A 215 12.86 -5.79 14.93
CA LEU A 215 13.20 -6.67 16.06
C LEU A 215 14.58 -7.33 15.89
N TYR A 216 14.96 -7.66 14.65
CA TYR A 216 16.29 -8.19 14.36
C TYR A 216 17.38 -7.16 14.70
N TYR A 217 17.26 -5.90 14.25
CA TYR A 217 18.23 -4.86 14.58
C TYR A 217 18.29 -4.57 16.09
N ILE A 218 17.14 -4.52 16.76
CA ILE A 218 17.08 -4.37 18.23
C ILE A 218 17.81 -5.54 18.90
N SER A 219 17.63 -6.77 18.43
CA SER A 219 18.30 -7.95 18.99
C SER A 219 19.83 -7.90 18.85
N ILE A 220 20.35 -7.31 17.78
CA ILE A 220 21.79 -7.06 17.60
C ILE A 220 22.29 -6.09 18.68
N LEU A 221 21.55 -5.00 18.88
CA LEU A 221 21.91 -3.98 19.87
C LEU A 221 21.92 -4.52 21.30
N MET A 222 20.92 -5.34 21.67
CA MET A 222 20.80 -5.91 23.01
C MET A 222 21.87 -6.95 23.35
N ARG A 223 22.43 -7.65 22.37
CA ARG A 223 23.45 -8.69 22.60
C ARG A 223 24.87 -8.17 22.88
N ARG A 224 25.10 -6.90 22.57
CA ARG A 224 26.42 -6.26 22.76
C ARG A 224 26.45 -5.33 23.99
N ARG A 225 25.41 -5.37 24.80
CA ARG A 225 25.40 -4.88 26.17
C ARG A 225 25.69 -6.03 27.13
#